data_15d35dc96555adab2cd9149b86899977
#
_entry.id   15d35dc96555adab2cd9149b86899977
#
_cell.length_a   1.000
_cell.length_b   1.000
_cell.length_c   1.000
_cell.angle_alpha   90.00
_cell.angle_beta   90.00
_cell.angle_gamma   90.00
#
_symmetry.space_group_name_H-M   'P 1'
#
loop_
_entity.id
_entity.type
_entity.pdbx_description
1 polymer ?
#
loop_
_entity_poly.entity_id
_entity_poly.type
_entity_poly.pdbx_seq_one_letter_code
_entity_poly.pdbx_strand_id
1 'polypeptide(L)'
;MIQTAKRATLEDRVAQHYAQPHLERLSAELGESTSAAVLDGAEIVYVARVATRQIMSIGITVGTRFPAFATSMGRVLLAGLDPEALDHYFRHADLSPPTAATVHTEPELRAVLDQVRQQGWALNDQELAHGLRSIAAPVTDQRGVVVAAVNVSTTTAGRAEEVRERLLAVAKEISADAAHTVI
;
A
#
# COMPACT_ATOMS: atom_id res chain seq x y z
N MET A 1 -6.05 -28.28 -15.81
CA MET A 1 -5.07 -27.18 -15.77
C MET A 1 -4.71 -26.95 -14.30
N ILE A 2 -3.54 -27.41 -13.88
CA ILE A 2 -3.08 -27.30 -12.49
C ILE A 2 -2.61 -25.85 -12.31
N GLN A 3 -3.37 -25.07 -11.55
CA GLN A 3 -2.95 -23.75 -11.08
C GLN A 3 -1.74 -23.98 -10.17
N THR A 4 -0.55 -23.69 -10.67
CA THR A 4 0.68 -23.71 -9.88
C THR A 4 0.51 -22.64 -8.79
N ALA A 5 0.25 -23.05 -7.56
CA ALA A 5 0.23 -22.15 -6.42
C ALA A 5 1.60 -21.45 -6.37
N LYS A 6 1.63 -20.15 -6.68
CA LYS A 6 2.83 -19.32 -6.57
C LYS A 6 3.29 -19.45 -5.12
N ARG A 7 4.49 -19.93 -4.89
CA ARG A 7 5.06 -20.06 -3.54
C ARG A 7 5.06 -18.67 -2.94
N ALA A 8 4.37 -18.48 -1.81
CA ALA A 8 4.33 -17.19 -1.12
C ALA A 8 5.76 -16.69 -0.91
N THR A 9 6.05 -15.48 -1.38
CA THR A 9 7.36 -14.86 -1.22
C THR A 9 7.58 -14.52 0.26
N LEU A 10 8.83 -14.21 0.65
CA LEU A 10 9.12 -13.71 1.99
C LEU A 10 8.29 -12.46 2.31
N GLU A 11 8.11 -11.60 1.33
CA GLU A 11 7.29 -10.38 1.38
C GLU A 11 5.83 -10.67 1.70
N ASP A 12 5.22 -11.65 1.02
CA ASP A 12 3.85 -12.08 1.29
C ASP A 12 3.71 -12.61 2.73
N ARG A 13 4.68 -13.39 3.20
CA ARG A 13 4.68 -13.96 4.56
C ARG A 13 4.86 -12.89 5.63
N VAL A 14 5.75 -11.93 5.41
CA VAL A 14 5.96 -10.78 6.31
C VAL A 14 4.67 -9.98 6.43
N ALA A 15 4.07 -9.64 5.30
CA ALA A 15 2.86 -8.84 5.29
C ALA A 15 1.67 -9.56 5.94
N GLN A 16 1.47 -10.85 5.68
CA GLN A 16 0.36 -11.60 6.29
C GLN A 16 0.56 -11.90 7.77
N HIS A 17 1.76 -12.36 8.15
CA HIS A 17 1.99 -12.87 9.50
C HIS A 17 2.21 -11.76 10.52
N TYR A 18 2.96 -10.72 10.13
CA TYR A 18 3.31 -9.64 11.06
C TYR A 18 2.35 -8.45 10.98
N ALA A 19 1.78 -8.16 9.82
CA ALA A 19 0.91 -7.00 9.69
C ALA A 19 -0.48 -7.22 10.32
N GLN A 20 -1.07 -8.40 10.21
CA GLN A 20 -2.47 -8.64 10.59
C GLN A 20 -2.81 -8.20 12.03
N PRO A 21 -2.06 -8.57 13.09
CA PRO A 21 -2.40 -8.14 14.46
C PRO A 21 -2.31 -6.62 14.64
N HIS A 22 -1.34 -5.98 14.02
CA HIS A 22 -1.18 -4.52 14.07
C HIS A 22 -2.31 -3.80 13.34
N LEU A 23 -2.73 -4.32 12.17
CA LEU A 23 -3.84 -3.78 11.39
C LEU A 23 -5.17 -3.89 12.14
N GLU A 24 -5.41 -5.00 12.84
CA GLU A 24 -6.60 -5.21 13.68
C GLU A 24 -6.66 -4.17 14.80
N ARG A 25 -5.55 -3.95 15.50
CA ARG A 25 -5.45 -2.93 16.55
C ARG A 25 -5.69 -1.54 15.99
N LEU A 26 -5.02 -1.18 14.89
CA LEU A 26 -5.15 0.13 14.25
C LEU A 26 -6.58 0.37 13.76
N SER A 27 -7.20 -0.63 13.15
CA SER A 27 -8.60 -0.54 12.70
C SER A 27 -9.57 -0.35 13.87
N ALA A 28 -9.36 -1.04 14.98
CA ALA A 28 -10.17 -0.88 16.19
C ALA A 28 -10.04 0.52 16.81
N GLU A 29 -8.82 1.08 16.82
CA GLU A 29 -8.55 2.43 17.35
C GLU A 29 -9.16 3.54 16.48
N LEU A 30 -9.04 3.43 15.17
CA LEU A 30 -9.46 4.48 14.24
C LEU A 30 -10.91 4.34 13.77
N GLY A 31 -11.48 3.14 13.83
CA GLY A 31 -12.79 2.83 13.23
C GLY A 31 -12.75 2.78 11.71
N GLU A 32 -11.57 2.63 11.10
CA GLU A 32 -11.34 2.67 9.66
C GLU A 32 -10.79 1.34 9.14
N SER A 33 -10.97 1.08 7.85
CA SER A 33 -10.41 -0.11 7.20
C SER A 33 -8.89 0.02 7.05
N THR A 34 -8.18 -1.07 7.38
CA THR A 34 -6.72 -1.15 7.25
C THR A 34 -6.34 -2.31 6.34
N SER A 35 -5.23 -2.20 5.63
CA SER A 35 -4.76 -3.26 4.73
C SER A 35 -3.25 -3.26 4.60
N ALA A 36 -2.70 -4.39 4.13
CA ALA A 36 -1.34 -4.50 3.64
C ALA A 36 -1.34 -5.03 2.22
N ALA A 37 -0.37 -4.60 1.42
CA ALA A 37 -0.19 -5.04 0.05
C ALA A 37 1.29 -5.17 -0.31
N VAL A 38 1.55 -5.97 -1.34
CA VAL A 38 2.87 -6.13 -1.98
C VAL A 38 2.77 -5.78 -3.46
N LEU A 39 3.91 -5.46 -4.08
CA LEU A 39 3.99 -5.19 -5.52
C LEU A 39 4.14 -6.51 -6.29
N ASP A 40 3.33 -6.68 -7.32
CA ASP A 40 3.45 -7.81 -8.26
C ASP A 40 3.29 -7.29 -9.70
N GLY A 41 4.40 -7.10 -10.38
CA GLY A 41 4.44 -6.47 -11.69
C GLY A 41 4.02 -5.00 -11.64
N ALA A 42 2.97 -4.64 -12.39
CA ALA A 42 2.44 -3.28 -12.43
C ALA A 42 1.31 -3.04 -11.41
N GLU A 43 0.94 -4.04 -10.62
CA GLU A 43 -0.17 -3.99 -9.70
C GLU A 43 0.26 -4.24 -8.25
N ILE A 44 -0.56 -3.77 -7.32
CA ILE A 44 -0.50 -4.22 -5.92
C ILE A 44 -1.43 -5.41 -5.73
N VAL A 45 -1.07 -6.29 -4.79
CA VAL A 45 -1.90 -7.41 -4.33
C VAL A 45 -2.16 -7.23 -2.84
N TYR A 46 -3.42 -7.20 -2.44
CA TYR A 46 -3.80 -7.16 -1.03
C TYR A 46 -3.48 -8.49 -0.37
N VAL A 47 -2.66 -8.48 0.68
CA VAL A 47 -2.22 -9.68 1.41
C VAL A 47 -2.76 -9.76 2.83
N ALA A 48 -3.18 -8.64 3.41
CA ALA A 48 -3.89 -8.58 4.69
C ALA A 48 -4.94 -7.46 4.65
N ARG A 49 -6.05 -7.65 5.36
CA ARG A 49 -7.11 -6.65 5.41
C ARG A 49 -7.98 -6.80 6.66
N VAL A 50 -8.31 -5.66 7.24
CA VAL A 50 -9.35 -5.52 8.25
C VAL A 50 -10.39 -4.54 7.71
N ALA A 51 -11.56 -5.05 7.36
CA ALA A 51 -12.66 -4.25 6.83
C ALA A 51 -13.54 -3.75 7.98
N THR A 52 -13.91 -2.47 7.96
CA THR A 52 -14.96 -1.94 8.81
C THR A 52 -16.33 -2.08 8.14
N ARG A 53 -17.40 -1.93 8.91
CA ARG A 53 -18.79 -2.01 8.39
C ARG A 53 -19.22 -0.79 7.57
N GLN A 54 -18.34 0.18 7.35
CA GLN A 54 -18.66 1.29 6.47
C GLN A 54 -18.84 0.76 5.05
N ILE A 55 -19.98 1.10 4.45
CA ILE A 55 -20.35 0.66 3.10
C ILE A 55 -19.39 1.35 2.12
N MET A 56 -18.33 0.66 1.74
CA MET A 56 -17.50 1.06 0.61
C MET A 56 -18.06 0.37 -0.63
N SER A 57 -18.26 1.13 -1.69
CA SER A 57 -18.77 0.66 -2.97
C SER A 57 -17.83 -0.32 -3.69
N ILE A 58 -16.61 -0.49 -3.19
CA ILE A 58 -15.60 -1.39 -3.76
C ILE A 58 -15.40 -2.57 -2.81
N GLY A 59 -15.73 -3.77 -3.28
CA GLY A 59 -15.48 -5.01 -2.56
C GLY A 59 -14.00 -5.41 -2.58
N ILE A 60 -13.20 -4.93 -1.60
CA ILE A 60 -11.79 -5.27 -1.48
C ILE A 60 -11.63 -6.44 -0.52
N THR A 61 -10.92 -7.48 -0.96
CA THR A 61 -10.57 -8.67 -0.17
C THR A 61 -9.09 -9.00 -0.35
N VAL A 62 -8.55 -9.91 0.46
CA VAL A 62 -7.21 -10.49 0.22
C VAL A 62 -7.18 -11.12 -1.16
N GLY A 63 -6.13 -10.83 -1.92
CA GLY A 63 -6.00 -11.23 -3.34
C GLY A 63 -6.53 -10.21 -4.35
N THR A 64 -7.25 -9.18 -3.93
CA THR A 64 -7.64 -8.06 -4.81
C THR A 64 -6.40 -7.37 -5.37
N ARG A 65 -6.47 -7.00 -6.64
CA ARG A 65 -5.39 -6.36 -7.40
C ARG A 65 -5.85 -4.99 -7.92
N PHE A 66 -4.97 -4.01 -7.83
CA PHE A 66 -5.18 -2.69 -8.42
C PHE A 66 -3.89 -2.15 -9.05
N PRO A 67 -3.97 -1.29 -10.07
CA PRO A 67 -2.82 -0.59 -10.62
C PRO A 67 -2.03 0.14 -9.52
N ALA A 68 -0.72 -0.12 -9.42
CA ALA A 68 0.09 0.44 -8.35
C ALA A 68 0.10 1.98 -8.36
N PHE A 69 0.19 2.61 -9.53
CA PHE A 69 0.25 4.07 -9.63
C PHE A 69 -1.01 4.79 -9.11
N ALA A 70 -2.16 4.13 -9.12
CA ALA A 70 -3.45 4.70 -8.73
C ALA A 70 -3.81 4.45 -7.26
N THR A 71 -2.92 3.86 -6.46
CA THR A 71 -3.15 3.53 -5.05
C THR A 71 -2.10 4.14 -4.14
N SER A 72 -2.46 4.46 -2.89
CA SER A 72 -1.48 4.95 -1.91
C SER A 72 -0.40 3.91 -1.59
N MET A 73 -0.79 2.64 -1.38
CA MET A 73 0.16 1.55 -1.14
C MET A 73 1.07 1.32 -2.34
N GLY A 74 0.53 1.36 -3.55
CA GLY A 74 1.32 1.22 -4.78
C GLY A 74 2.36 2.32 -4.93
N ARG A 75 2.03 3.57 -4.63
CA ARG A 75 2.98 4.68 -4.66
C ARG A 75 4.10 4.53 -3.63
N VAL A 76 3.80 4.04 -2.44
CA VAL A 76 4.83 3.70 -1.45
C VAL A 76 5.78 2.61 -1.95
N LEU A 77 5.22 1.55 -2.55
CA LEU A 77 6.00 0.44 -3.11
C LEU A 77 6.85 0.88 -4.30
N LEU A 78 6.29 1.65 -5.23
CA LEU A 78 7.01 2.21 -6.38
C LEU A 78 8.12 3.18 -5.95
N ALA A 79 7.86 4.01 -4.95
CA ALA A 79 8.86 4.92 -4.38
C ALA A 79 10.04 4.18 -3.75
N GLY A 80 9.82 2.94 -3.29
CA GLY A 80 10.87 2.07 -2.72
C GLY A 80 11.72 1.34 -3.76
N LEU A 81 11.35 1.37 -5.04
CA LEU A 81 12.13 0.73 -6.10
C LEU A 81 13.43 1.50 -6.39
N ASP A 82 14.47 0.78 -6.80
CA ASP A 82 15.65 1.40 -7.39
C ASP A 82 15.29 2.02 -8.76
N PRO A 83 16.15 2.93 -9.29
CA PRO A 83 15.86 3.63 -10.54
C PRO A 83 15.64 2.70 -11.74
N GLU A 84 16.39 1.60 -11.86
CA GLU A 84 16.28 0.66 -12.97
C GLU A 84 14.94 -0.10 -12.92
N ALA A 85 14.55 -0.58 -11.74
CA ALA A 85 13.27 -1.25 -11.52
C ALA A 85 12.08 -0.29 -11.76
N LEU A 86 12.19 0.97 -11.36
CA LEU A 86 11.17 1.98 -11.62
C LEU A 86 11.05 2.31 -13.12
N ASP A 87 12.17 2.41 -13.84
CA ASP A 87 12.16 2.58 -15.30
C ASP A 87 11.55 1.37 -16.01
N HIS A 88 11.84 0.16 -15.52
CA HIS A 88 11.18 -1.06 -16.01
C HIS A 88 9.67 -1.02 -15.79
N TYR A 89 9.23 -0.60 -14.61
CA TYR A 89 7.80 -0.43 -14.31
C TYR A 89 7.12 0.50 -15.33
N PHE A 90 7.66 1.69 -15.56
CA PHE A 90 7.03 2.66 -16.48
C PHE A 90 7.01 2.21 -17.93
N ARG A 91 7.97 1.38 -18.36
CA ARG A 91 7.95 0.80 -19.73
C ARG A 91 6.81 -0.20 -19.96
N HIS A 92 6.27 -0.81 -18.91
CA HIS A 92 5.31 -1.92 -19.00
C HIS A 92 3.95 -1.63 -18.37
N ALA A 93 3.84 -0.57 -17.56
CA ALA A 93 2.59 -0.23 -16.88
C ALA A 93 1.59 0.42 -17.84
N ASP A 94 0.34 0.00 -17.73
CA ASP A 94 -0.78 0.75 -18.30
C ASP A 94 -1.19 1.85 -17.31
N LEU A 95 -1.01 3.10 -17.70
CA LEU A 95 -1.33 4.27 -16.89
C LEU A 95 -2.73 4.84 -17.18
N SER A 96 -3.66 4.03 -17.67
CA SER A 96 -5.05 4.43 -17.87
C SER A 96 -5.71 4.86 -16.57
N PRO A 97 -6.19 6.12 -16.44
CA PRO A 97 -6.65 6.64 -15.16
C PRO A 97 -8.01 6.06 -14.75
N PRO A 98 -8.15 5.50 -13.54
CA PRO A 98 -9.45 5.04 -13.03
C PRO A 98 -10.47 6.16 -12.80
N THR A 99 -10.01 7.36 -12.47
CA THR A 99 -10.85 8.55 -12.26
C THR A 99 -10.25 9.78 -12.94
N ALA A 100 -11.00 10.85 -13.04
CA ALA A 100 -10.51 12.13 -13.57
C ALA A 100 -9.47 12.79 -12.62
N ALA A 101 -9.42 12.39 -11.34
CA ALA A 101 -8.46 12.89 -10.37
C ALA A 101 -7.12 12.14 -10.40
N THR A 102 -7.04 11.02 -11.11
CA THR A 102 -5.84 10.17 -11.11
C THR A 102 -4.67 10.87 -11.78
N VAL A 103 -3.55 11.01 -11.07
CA VAL A 103 -2.25 11.34 -11.66
C VAL A 103 -1.79 10.14 -12.48
N HIS A 104 -1.61 10.32 -13.80
CA HIS A 104 -1.41 9.20 -14.73
C HIS A 104 -0.35 9.42 -15.81
N THR A 105 0.39 10.52 -15.76
CA THR A 105 1.55 10.71 -16.65
C THR A 105 2.84 10.34 -15.93
N GLU A 106 3.79 9.75 -16.64
CA GLU A 106 5.07 9.34 -16.04
C GLU A 106 5.81 10.51 -15.36
N PRO A 107 5.94 11.73 -15.95
CA PRO A 107 6.63 12.84 -15.28
C PRO A 107 5.95 13.26 -13.97
N GLU A 108 4.63 13.35 -13.95
CA GLU A 108 3.86 13.71 -12.74
C GLU A 108 3.96 12.61 -11.67
N LEU A 109 3.87 11.34 -12.08
CA LEU A 109 4.03 10.20 -11.16
C LEU A 109 5.43 10.17 -10.56
N ARG A 110 6.50 10.41 -11.34
CA ARG A 110 7.86 10.49 -10.80
C ARG A 110 7.99 11.59 -9.76
N ALA A 111 7.40 12.76 -9.98
CA ALA A 111 7.38 13.85 -9.00
C ALA A 111 6.63 13.45 -7.71
N VAL A 112 5.49 12.77 -7.84
CA VAL A 112 4.74 12.24 -6.68
C VAL A 112 5.58 11.20 -5.93
N LEU A 113 6.26 10.28 -6.63
CA LEU A 113 7.10 9.26 -5.99
C LEU A 113 8.31 9.86 -5.28
N ASP A 114 8.92 10.92 -5.83
CA ASP A 114 10.01 11.65 -5.16
C ASP A 114 9.53 12.30 -3.87
N GLN A 115 8.33 12.89 -3.88
CA GLN A 115 7.70 13.41 -2.67
C GLN A 115 7.44 12.31 -1.64
N VAL A 116 6.93 11.16 -2.06
CA VAL A 116 6.69 10.00 -1.18
C VAL A 116 8.01 9.52 -0.53
N ARG A 117 9.12 9.45 -1.29
CA ARG A 117 10.44 9.11 -0.74
C ARG A 117 10.89 10.09 0.34
N GLN A 118 10.69 11.38 0.10
CA GLN A 118 11.13 12.43 1.03
C GLN A 118 10.31 12.43 2.32
N GLN A 119 9.00 12.29 2.23
CA GLN A 119 8.10 12.40 3.39
C GLN A 119 7.83 11.06 4.09
N GLY A 120 8.04 9.91 3.42
CA GLY A 120 7.87 8.59 3.99
C GLY A 120 6.43 8.05 4.05
N TRP A 121 5.50 8.66 3.30
CA TRP A 121 4.11 8.23 3.19
C TRP A 121 3.47 8.73 1.90
N ALA A 122 2.36 8.11 1.49
CA ALA A 122 1.60 8.52 0.32
C ALA A 122 0.13 8.76 0.67
N LEU A 123 -0.45 9.80 0.07
CA LEU A 123 -1.89 10.06 0.06
C LEU A 123 -2.45 9.72 -1.31
N ASN A 124 -3.61 9.09 -1.33
CA ASN A 124 -4.45 8.95 -2.51
C ASN A 124 -5.82 9.56 -2.19
N ASP A 125 -6.22 10.58 -2.92
CA ASP A 125 -7.51 11.26 -2.75
C ASP A 125 -8.37 11.05 -3.98
N GLN A 126 -9.25 10.06 -3.93
CA GLN A 126 -10.24 9.76 -4.98
C GLN A 126 -9.64 9.39 -6.35
N GLU A 127 -8.38 9.00 -6.38
CA GLU A 127 -7.68 8.64 -7.63
C GLU A 127 -7.94 7.20 -8.06
N LEU A 128 -8.28 6.30 -7.12
CA LEU A 128 -8.70 4.93 -7.44
C LEU A 128 -10.20 4.84 -7.66
N ALA A 129 -10.98 5.52 -6.83
CA ALA A 129 -12.44 5.58 -6.91
C ALA A 129 -12.96 6.84 -6.22
N HIS A 130 -14.07 7.38 -6.71
CA HIS A 130 -14.72 8.54 -6.11
C HIS A 130 -15.10 8.28 -4.64
N GLY A 131 -14.83 9.25 -3.77
CA GLY A 131 -15.11 9.17 -2.34
C GLY A 131 -14.11 8.33 -1.54
N LEU A 132 -13.20 7.61 -2.17
CA LEU A 132 -12.17 6.81 -1.49
C LEU A 132 -10.90 7.63 -1.29
N ARG A 133 -10.48 7.73 -0.03
CA ARG A 133 -9.20 8.30 0.39
C ARG A 133 -8.38 7.27 1.12
N SER A 134 -7.08 7.29 0.95
CA SER A 134 -6.19 6.40 1.69
C SER A 134 -4.83 7.04 1.93
N ILE A 135 -4.25 6.72 3.09
CA ILE A 135 -2.87 7.06 3.44
C ILE A 135 -2.13 5.75 3.60
N ALA A 136 -0.94 5.65 3.02
CA ALA A 136 -0.08 4.48 3.10
C ALA A 136 1.31 4.82 3.63
N ALA A 137 1.92 3.82 4.29
CA ALA A 137 3.28 3.87 4.81
C ALA A 137 4.06 2.61 4.44
N PRO A 138 5.39 2.70 4.28
CA PRO A 138 6.23 1.54 3.94
C PRO A 138 6.47 0.63 5.14
N VAL A 139 6.52 -0.66 4.88
CA VAL A 139 7.12 -1.68 5.74
C VAL A 139 8.45 -2.07 5.13
N THR A 140 9.52 -1.99 5.91
CA THR A 140 10.89 -2.24 5.46
C THR A 140 11.49 -3.47 6.11
N ASP A 141 12.42 -4.10 5.38
CA ASP A 141 13.28 -5.15 5.95
C ASP A 141 14.44 -4.53 6.78
N GLN A 142 15.31 -5.38 7.32
CA GLN A 142 16.48 -4.98 8.10
C GLN A 142 17.48 -4.08 7.36
N ARG A 143 17.48 -4.12 6.02
CA ARG A 143 18.34 -3.31 5.15
C ARG A 143 17.71 -1.98 4.79
N GLY A 144 16.48 -1.73 5.26
CA GLY A 144 15.70 -0.54 4.91
C GLY A 144 15.02 -0.63 3.53
N VAL A 145 14.99 -1.81 2.91
CA VAL A 145 14.30 -2.03 1.64
C VAL A 145 12.80 -2.15 1.89
N VAL A 146 11.99 -1.45 1.11
CA VAL A 146 10.53 -1.53 1.18
C VAL A 146 10.09 -2.89 0.65
N VAL A 147 9.47 -3.70 1.49
CA VAL A 147 8.99 -5.06 1.16
C VAL A 147 7.48 -5.16 1.12
N ALA A 148 6.78 -4.26 1.78
CA ALA A 148 5.32 -4.17 1.76
C ALA A 148 4.88 -2.73 2.03
N ALA A 149 3.61 -2.45 1.85
CA ALA A 149 2.98 -1.21 2.28
C ALA A 149 1.73 -1.51 3.10
N VAL A 150 1.44 -0.66 4.07
CA VAL A 150 0.21 -0.69 4.86
C VAL A 150 -0.57 0.59 4.68
N ASN A 151 -1.90 0.52 4.75
CA ASN A 151 -2.74 1.69 4.60
C ASN A 151 -3.90 1.75 5.59
N VAL A 152 -4.43 2.96 5.73
CA VAL A 152 -5.77 3.24 6.27
C VAL A 152 -6.59 3.84 5.14
N SER A 153 -7.77 3.29 4.91
CA SER A 153 -8.75 3.80 3.94
C SER A 153 -9.92 4.42 4.66
N THR A 154 -10.28 5.65 4.29
CA THR A 154 -11.34 6.44 4.91
C THR A 154 -12.21 7.11 3.86
N THR A 155 -13.45 7.39 4.23
CA THR A 155 -14.34 8.28 3.47
C THR A 155 -14.39 9.70 4.06
N THR A 156 -13.75 9.92 5.21
CA THR A 156 -13.80 11.16 6.00
C THR A 156 -12.54 11.99 5.80
N ALA A 157 -12.67 13.26 5.41
CA ALA A 157 -11.54 14.14 5.15
C ALA A 157 -10.86 14.73 6.42
N GLY A 158 -11.53 14.75 7.57
CA GLY A 158 -11.14 15.59 8.72
C GLY A 158 -10.08 15.00 9.66
N ARG A 159 -9.60 13.74 9.46
CA ARG A 159 -8.70 13.04 10.40
C ARG A 159 -7.36 12.64 9.78
N ALA A 160 -6.99 13.23 8.66
CA ALA A 160 -5.83 12.79 7.90
C ALA A 160 -4.51 12.82 8.68
N GLU A 161 -4.32 13.82 9.54
CA GLU A 161 -3.09 13.96 10.33
C GLU A 161 -2.99 12.90 11.43
N GLU A 162 -4.05 12.71 12.21
CA GLU A 162 -4.13 11.66 13.23
C GLU A 162 -3.92 10.27 12.63
N VAL A 163 -4.61 9.98 11.52
CA VAL A 163 -4.49 8.73 10.79
C VAL A 163 -3.05 8.50 10.32
N ARG A 164 -2.42 9.52 9.75
CA ARG A 164 -1.03 9.46 9.28
C ARG A 164 -0.06 9.13 10.41
N GLU A 165 -0.15 9.85 11.53
CA GLU A 165 0.75 9.64 12.68
C GLU A 165 0.63 8.21 13.24
N ARG A 166 -0.60 7.72 13.41
CA ARG A 166 -0.86 6.36 13.90
C ARG A 166 -0.37 5.30 12.92
N LEU A 167 -0.64 5.50 11.63
CA LEU A 167 -0.19 4.57 10.59
C LEU A 167 1.34 4.48 10.50
N LEU A 168 2.04 5.61 10.56
CA LEU A 168 3.51 5.63 10.53
C LEU A 168 4.11 4.90 11.74
N ALA A 169 3.53 5.06 12.92
CA ALA A 169 3.95 4.31 14.10
C ALA A 169 3.76 2.80 13.93
N VAL A 170 2.60 2.38 13.45
CA VAL A 170 2.29 0.96 13.19
C VAL A 170 3.18 0.37 12.09
N ALA A 171 3.46 1.08 11.03
CA ALA A 171 4.37 0.63 9.97
C ALA A 171 5.79 0.36 10.51
N LYS A 172 6.28 1.18 11.44
CA LYS A 172 7.56 0.97 12.13
C LYS A 172 7.53 -0.26 13.03
N GLU A 173 6.45 -0.49 13.78
CA GLU A 173 6.27 -1.68 14.62
C GLU A 173 6.29 -2.95 13.78
N ILE A 174 5.54 -3.00 12.67
CA ILE A 174 5.53 -4.13 11.74
C ILE A 174 6.94 -4.38 11.16
N SER A 175 7.64 -3.33 10.76
CA SER A 175 9.01 -3.43 10.23
C SER A 175 9.97 -4.00 11.28
N ALA A 176 9.84 -3.59 12.54
CA ALA A 176 10.65 -4.11 13.65
C ALA A 176 10.37 -5.59 13.91
N ASP A 177 9.10 -6.00 13.94
CA ASP A 177 8.72 -7.41 14.16
C ASP A 177 9.21 -8.29 13.01
N ALA A 178 9.08 -7.82 11.77
CA ALA A 178 9.60 -8.52 10.59
C ALA A 178 11.14 -8.66 10.62
N ALA A 179 11.83 -7.66 11.16
CA ALA A 179 13.28 -7.66 11.27
C ALA A 179 13.81 -8.70 12.28
N HIS A 180 13.03 -9.05 13.32
CA HIS A 180 13.45 -10.04 14.34
C HIS A 180 13.33 -11.49 13.87
N THR A 181 12.76 -11.74 12.68
CA THR A 181 12.58 -13.10 12.15
C THR A 181 13.60 -13.41 11.07
N VAL A 182 14.87 -13.26 11.41
CA VAL A 182 15.95 -13.81 10.58
C VAL A 182 16.24 -15.22 11.03
N ILE A 183 16.00 -16.14 10.14
CA ILE A 183 16.68 -17.44 10.12
C ILE A 183 17.71 -17.39 8.99
#